data_622833648e62131fbdf47ca9f36e9285
#
_entry.id   622833648e62131fbdf47ca9f36e9285
#
_cell.length_a   1.000
_cell.length_b   1.000
_cell.length_c   1.000
_cell.angle_alpha   90.00
_cell.angle_beta   90.00
_cell.angle_gamma   90.00
#
_symmetry.space_group_name_H-M   'P 1'
#
loop_
_entity.id
_entity.type
_entity.pdbx_description
1 polymer ?
#
loop_
_entity_poly.entity_id
_entity_poly.type
_entity_poly.pdbx_seq_one_letter_code
_entity_poly.pdbx_strand_id
1 'polypeptide(L)'
;MRLLETQHRYKEIRMNYLSIDIETYSPINLAKSGVFRYCEAEAFEILLFGYSVDGNQVQVVDLARGDKLPKEIIDALQNDSVIKWAFNATFERICLSRFLGLPIGTYLDPASWRCTMVWSAYLGLPLSLMGVGSVLGLEKQKLSEGKDLIRYFCTPCNPTIANGGRTRNKAEDAPDKWALFVDYNKRDVEVEMAIHQRLARFPVPDAVWDEYHLDQGINDRGVLVDKNLVGNAIRMDTLSRQELMSRMREITDLENPNSVSQVKTWLADNGLEVESLGKKDVKAALKDAPRQIQEVLELRLQLAKSSVKKYQAMENAVCSDGRARGMFQFYGANRTGRWAGRLVQMQNLPQNHLEDLGTARALVGSGDYEA
;
A
#
# COMPACT_ATOMS: atom_id res chain seq x y z
N MET A 1 -61.14 34.10 -9.10
CA MET A 1 -60.09 33.49 -9.95
C MET A 1 -58.90 33.17 -9.01
N ARG A 2 -58.87 31.94 -8.42
CA ARG A 2 -57.83 31.49 -7.52
C ARG A 2 -56.82 30.70 -8.35
N LEU A 3 -55.63 31.25 -8.48
CA LEU A 3 -54.47 30.56 -9.05
C LEU A 3 -54.05 29.42 -8.09
N LEU A 4 -54.17 28.19 -8.58
CA LEU A 4 -53.62 27.01 -7.96
C LEU A 4 -52.11 27.01 -8.19
N GLU A 5 -51.34 27.43 -7.21
CA GLU A 5 -49.91 27.17 -7.13
C GLU A 5 -49.71 25.68 -6.85
N THR A 6 -49.41 24.94 -7.89
CA THR A 6 -48.90 23.58 -7.80
C THR A 6 -47.43 23.62 -7.30
N GLN A 7 -47.26 23.55 -5.99
CA GLN A 7 -45.97 23.27 -5.39
C GLN A 7 -45.58 21.85 -5.77
N HIS A 8 -44.73 21.72 -6.76
CA HIS A 8 -43.95 20.50 -6.97
C HIS A 8 -42.99 20.36 -5.78
N ARG A 9 -43.39 19.63 -4.74
CA ARG A 9 -42.48 19.07 -3.74
C ARG A 9 -41.59 18.08 -4.48
N TYR A 10 -40.40 18.52 -4.85
CA TYR A 10 -39.31 17.58 -5.10
C TYR A 10 -39.15 16.78 -3.81
N LYS A 11 -39.57 15.51 -3.84
CA LYS A 11 -39.20 14.56 -2.82
C LYS A 11 -37.65 14.47 -2.91
N GLU A 12 -36.94 15.11 -2.00
CA GLU A 12 -35.52 14.84 -1.81
C GLU A 12 -35.42 13.32 -1.58
N ILE A 13 -34.88 12.61 -2.57
CA ILE A 13 -34.59 11.19 -2.43
C ILE A 13 -33.44 11.12 -1.43
N ARG A 14 -33.78 10.81 -0.19
CA ARG A 14 -32.82 10.72 0.90
C ARG A 14 -31.96 9.48 0.64
N MET A 15 -30.73 9.69 0.17
CA MET A 15 -29.73 8.64 0.02
C MET A 15 -29.29 8.19 1.41
N ASN A 16 -29.33 6.90 1.69
CA ASN A 16 -28.93 6.32 2.98
C ASN A 16 -27.49 5.83 2.94
N TYR A 17 -27.10 5.16 1.85
CA TYR A 17 -25.72 4.68 1.70
C TYR A 17 -25.28 4.58 0.24
N LEU A 18 -23.95 4.56 0.08
CA LEU A 18 -23.25 4.29 -1.16
C LEU A 18 -22.36 3.05 -1.01
N SER A 19 -22.44 2.10 -1.94
CA SER A 19 -21.37 1.11 -2.14
C SER A 19 -20.45 1.61 -3.24
N ILE A 20 -19.12 1.58 -3.03
CA ILE A 20 -18.13 2.25 -3.88
C ILE A 20 -16.95 1.33 -4.14
N ASP A 21 -16.43 1.39 -5.36
CA ASP A 21 -15.10 0.87 -5.75
C ASP A 21 -14.47 1.80 -6.77
N ILE A 22 -13.17 2.03 -6.69
CA ILE A 22 -12.46 2.93 -7.60
C ILE A 22 -11.22 2.27 -8.19
N GLU A 23 -10.96 2.60 -9.46
CA GLU A 23 -9.70 2.28 -10.11
C GLU A 23 -8.87 3.54 -10.31
N THR A 24 -7.57 3.44 -10.00
CA THR A 24 -6.72 4.63 -9.93
C THR A 24 -5.40 4.42 -10.67
N TYR A 25 -4.79 5.52 -11.11
CA TYR A 25 -3.41 5.53 -11.59
C TYR A 25 -2.54 6.41 -10.71
N SER A 26 -1.31 5.95 -10.46
CA SER A 26 -0.23 6.77 -9.92
C SER A 26 1.13 6.25 -10.37
N PRO A 27 2.12 7.12 -10.60
CA PRO A 27 3.50 6.70 -10.84
C PRO A 27 4.18 6.16 -9.58
N ILE A 28 3.59 6.38 -8.39
CA ILE A 28 4.12 5.91 -7.11
C ILE A 28 3.65 4.49 -6.84
N ASN A 29 4.56 3.62 -6.41
CA ASN A 29 4.25 2.22 -6.11
C ASN A 29 3.46 2.09 -4.80
N LEU A 30 2.16 1.77 -4.91
CA LEU A 30 1.23 1.65 -3.78
C LEU A 30 1.72 0.67 -2.70
N ALA A 31 2.28 -0.47 -3.09
CA ALA A 31 2.72 -1.49 -2.13
C ALA A 31 3.92 -1.04 -1.26
N LYS A 32 4.75 -0.12 -1.79
CA LYS A 32 5.91 0.43 -1.07
C LYS A 32 5.57 1.69 -0.27
N SER A 33 4.67 2.52 -0.77
CA SER A 33 4.38 3.86 -0.22
C SER A 33 3.14 3.93 0.66
N GLY A 34 2.17 3.02 0.46
CA GLY A 34 0.83 3.15 1.02
C GLY A 34 -0.02 4.19 0.28
N VAL A 35 -1.34 4.15 0.51
CA VAL A 35 -2.31 4.98 -0.20
C VAL A 35 -2.10 6.48 0.00
N PHE A 36 -1.71 6.90 1.20
CA PHE A 36 -1.54 8.32 1.51
C PHE A 36 -0.47 8.99 0.63
N ARG A 37 0.71 8.38 0.51
CA ARG A 37 1.77 8.88 -0.36
C ARG A 37 1.47 8.64 -1.83
N TYR A 38 0.79 7.52 -2.16
CA TYR A 38 0.39 7.16 -3.51
C TYR A 38 -0.49 8.22 -4.18
N CYS A 39 -1.50 8.74 -3.47
CA CYS A 39 -2.42 9.73 -4.00
C CYS A 39 -1.87 11.18 -3.98
N GLU A 40 -0.71 11.43 -3.38
CA GLU A 40 -0.03 12.74 -3.43
C GLU A 40 0.74 12.98 -4.74
N ALA A 41 0.89 11.96 -5.60
CA ALA A 41 1.55 12.16 -6.88
C ALA A 41 0.79 13.18 -7.73
N GLU A 42 1.50 14.07 -8.42
CA GLU A 42 0.91 15.05 -9.31
C GLU A 42 0.07 14.39 -10.42
N ALA A 43 0.54 13.25 -10.93
CA ALA A 43 -0.15 12.47 -11.96
C ALA A 43 -1.13 11.42 -11.38
N PHE A 44 -1.52 11.56 -10.10
CA PHE A 44 -2.56 10.71 -9.53
C PHE A 44 -3.92 11.02 -10.17
N GLU A 45 -4.63 9.97 -10.56
CA GLU A 45 -5.97 10.06 -11.14
C GLU A 45 -6.85 8.92 -10.63
N ILE A 46 -8.14 9.19 -10.43
CA ILE A 46 -9.19 8.17 -10.41
C ILE A 46 -9.62 7.94 -11.84
N LEU A 47 -9.49 6.70 -12.31
CA LEU A 47 -9.80 6.30 -13.69
C LEU A 47 -11.27 5.93 -13.85
N LEU A 48 -11.75 5.07 -12.95
CA LEU A 48 -13.12 4.58 -12.91
C LEU A 48 -13.69 4.75 -11.51
N PHE A 49 -14.96 5.11 -11.44
CA PHE A 49 -15.71 5.22 -10.20
C PHE A 49 -16.98 4.38 -10.32
N GLY A 50 -16.96 3.19 -9.73
CA GLY A 50 -18.12 2.31 -9.60
C GLY A 50 -18.90 2.61 -8.34
N TYR A 51 -20.22 2.70 -8.44
CA TYR A 51 -21.07 2.95 -7.27
C TYR A 51 -22.48 2.39 -7.40
N SER A 52 -23.09 2.16 -6.25
CA SER A 52 -24.52 1.88 -6.11
C SER A 52 -25.11 2.74 -5.01
N VAL A 53 -26.27 3.30 -5.25
CA VAL A 53 -27.07 4.06 -4.27
C VAL A 53 -28.11 3.12 -3.67
N ASP A 54 -28.14 2.98 -2.34
CA ASP A 54 -29.14 2.21 -1.57
C ASP A 54 -29.38 0.78 -2.13
N GLY A 55 -28.31 0.13 -2.64
CA GLY A 55 -28.37 -1.23 -3.18
C GLY A 55 -29.01 -1.35 -4.57
N ASN A 56 -29.20 -0.25 -5.27
CA ASN A 56 -29.70 -0.25 -6.65
C ASN A 56 -28.64 -0.73 -7.65
N GLN A 57 -28.97 -0.71 -8.94
CA GLN A 57 -28.08 -1.12 -10.01
C GLN A 57 -26.76 -0.33 -9.96
N VAL A 58 -25.65 -1.05 -10.08
CA VAL A 58 -24.30 -0.47 -10.12
C VAL A 58 -24.12 0.37 -11.39
N GLN A 59 -23.60 1.55 -11.21
CA GLN A 59 -23.18 2.47 -12.26
C GLN A 59 -21.65 2.63 -12.21
N VAL A 60 -21.04 2.88 -13.37
CA VAL A 60 -19.61 3.19 -13.49
C VAL A 60 -19.47 4.50 -14.23
N VAL A 61 -18.70 5.42 -13.68
CA VAL A 61 -18.32 6.68 -14.33
C VAL A 61 -16.89 6.56 -14.84
N ASP A 62 -16.70 6.75 -16.13
CA ASP A 62 -15.40 6.69 -16.80
C ASP A 62 -14.71 8.07 -16.76
N LEU A 63 -14.11 8.38 -15.61
CA LEU A 63 -13.43 9.66 -15.36
C LEU A 63 -12.23 9.85 -16.31
N ALA A 64 -11.55 8.76 -16.67
CA ALA A 64 -10.39 8.81 -17.58
C ALA A 64 -10.78 9.25 -19.00
N ARG A 65 -12.02 9.03 -19.40
CA ARG A 65 -12.58 9.50 -20.69
C ARG A 65 -13.34 10.82 -20.61
N GLY A 66 -13.32 11.45 -19.42
CA GLY A 66 -13.89 12.79 -19.22
C GLY A 66 -15.31 12.83 -18.71
N ASP A 67 -15.91 11.68 -18.36
CA ASP A 67 -17.19 11.66 -17.65
C ASP A 67 -17.05 12.38 -16.31
N LYS A 68 -18.15 12.87 -15.79
CA LYS A 68 -18.17 13.58 -14.51
C LYS A 68 -19.07 12.86 -13.50
N LEU A 69 -18.62 12.82 -12.26
CA LEU A 69 -19.49 12.35 -11.18
C LEU A 69 -20.74 13.24 -11.08
N PRO A 70 -21.94 12.64 -10.95
CA PRO A 70 -23.15 13.38 -10.64
C PRO A 70 -22.96 14.21 -9.37
N LYS A 71 -23.55 15.42 -9.36
CA LYS A 71 -23.42 16.33 -8.22
C LYS A 71 -23.94 15.70 -6.92
N GLU A 72 -25.05 14.97 -6.98
CA GLU A 72 -25.63 14.26 -5.84
C GLU A 72 -24.68 13.21 -5.24
N ILE A 73 -23.82 12.58 -6.04
CA ILE A 73 -22.82 11.64 -5.56
C ILE A 73 -21.67 12.41 -4.88
N ILE A 74 -21.22 13.52 -5.46
CA ILE A 74 -20.20 14.39 -4.84
C ILE A 74 -20.68 14.91 -3.49
N ASP A 75 -21.92 15.37 -3.43
CA ASP A 75 -22.54 15.87 -2.18
C ASP A 75 -22.66 14.73 -1.14
N ALA A 76 -23.03 13.52 -1.56
CA ALA A 76 -23.15 12.35 -0.68
C ALA A 76 -21.79 11.88 -0.13
N LEU A 77 -20.70 11.97 -0.92
CA LEU A 77 -19.36 11.63 -0.45
C LEU A 77 -18.91 12.52 0.72
N GLN A 78 -19.33 13.77 0.73
CA GLN A 78 -19.02 14.77 1.76
C GLN A 78 -20.04 14.85 2.89
N ASN A 79 -21.16 14.13 2.78
CA ASN A 79 -22.23 14.14 3.76
C ASN A 79 -22.06 12.98 4.77
N ASP A 80 -21.80 13.30 6.03
CA ASP A 80 -21.60 12.30 7.09
C ASP A 80 -22.89 11.53 7.44
N SER A 81 -24.05 11.99 7.02
CA SER A 81 -25.31 11.27 7.19
C SER A 81 -25.51 10.14 6.16
N VAL A 82 -24.70 10.11 5.08
CA VAL A 82 -24.70 9.04 4.09
C VAL A 82 -23.57 8.07 4.43
N ILE A 83 -23.89 6.81 4.64
CA ILE A 83 -22.87 5.78 4.91
C ILE A 83 -22.19 5.35 3.60
N LYS A 84 -20.86 5.34 3.59
CA LYS A 84 -20.04 4.88 2.46
C LYS A 84 -19.48 3.50 2.78
N TRP A 85 -19.78 2.53 1.93
CA TRP A 85 -19.29 1.16 2.00
C TRP A 85 -18.27 0.88 0.87
N ALA A 86 -17.16 0.26 1.22
CA ALA A 86 -16.20 -0.23 0.25
C ALA A 86 -15.43 -1.44 0.80
N PHE A 87 -14.85 -2.26 -0.07
CA PHE A 87 -13.95 -3.33 0.35
C PHE A 87 -12.51 -2.79 0.43
N ASN A 88 -11.98 -2.56 1.63
CA ASN A 88 -10.76 -1.81 1.94
C ASN A 88 -10.97 -0.28 1.90
N ALA A 89 -12.06 0.17 2.49
CA ALA A 89 -12.59 1.55 2.43
C ALA A 89 -11.59 2.67 2.75
N THR A 90 -10.47 2.37 3.42
CA THR A 90 -9.38 3.33 3.61
C THR A 90 -8.82 3.82 2.28
N PHE A 91 -8.71 2.92 1.29
CA PHE A 91 -8.19 3.27 -0.03
C PHE A 91 -9.09 4.27 -0.74
N GLU A 92 -10.39 3.96 -0.82
CA GLU A 92 -11.39 4.83 -1.44
C GLU A 92 -11.47 6.18 -0.74
N ARG A 93 -11.54 6.17 0.61
CA ARG A 93 -11.66 7.40 1.41
C ARG A 93 -10.49 8.35 1.16
N ILE A 94 -9.26 7.86 1.17
CA ILE A 94 -8.05 8.69 0.99
C ILE A 94 -7.94 9.19 -0.46
N CYS A 95 -8.16 8.31 -1.44
CA CYS A 95 -8.13 8.69 -2.86
C CYS A 95 -9.21 9.72 -3.20
N LEU A 96 -10.44 9.53 -2.69
CA LEU A 96 -11.54 10.46 -2.89
C LEU A 96 -11.31 11.78 -2.17
N SER A 97 -10.66 11.80 -1.01
CA SER A 97 -10.26 13.05 -0.34
C SER A 97 -9.36 13.90 -1.27
N ARG A 98 -8.40 13.25 -1.94
CA ARG A 98 -7.53 13.93 -2.89
C ARG A 98 -8.28 14.38 -4.15
N PHE A 99 -9.16 13.53 -4.69
CA PHE A 99 -10.00 13.84 -5.86
C PHE A 99 -10.92 15.06 -5.62
N LEU A 100 -11.49 15.16 -4.42
CA LEU A 100 -12.33 16.29 -4.00
C LEU A 100 -11.52 17.58 -3.68
N GLY A 101 -10.20 17.54 -3.82
CA GLY A 101 -9.33 18.71 -3.63
C GLY A 101 -9.07 19.07 -2.17
N LEU A 102 -9.28 18.16 -1.23
CA LEU A 102 -8.94 18.41 0.17
C LEU A 102 -7.43 18.66 0.32
N PRO A 103 -7.01 19.59 1.21
CA PRO A 103 -5.61 19.86 1.46
C PRO A 103 -4.84 18.61 1.92
N ILE A 104 -3.55 18.55 1.64
CA ILE A 104 -2.68 17.47 2.13
C ILE A 104 -2.74 17.41 3.66
N GLY A 105 -2.88 16.19 4.19
CA GLY A 105 -3.07 15.97 5.62
C GLY A 105 -4.51 16.10 6.11
N THR A 106 -5.45 16.45 5.22
CA THR A 106 -6.88 16.51 5.51
C THR A 106 -7.61 15.47 4.68
N TYR A 107 -8.51 14.73 5.29
CA TYR A 107 -9.23 13.62 4.66
C TYR A 107 -10.71 13.66 5.02
N LEU A 108 -11.55 12.99 4.22
CA LEU A 108 -12.96 12.77 4.55
C LEU A 108 -13.09 12.11 5.92
N ASP A 109 -14.06 12.55 6.72
CA ASP A 109 -14.28 12.01 8.06
C ASP A 109 -14.55 10.50 8.00
N PRO A 110 -13.80 9.67 8.72
CA PRO A 110 -14.00 8.22 8.71
C PRO A 110 -15.33 7.77 9.33
N ALA A 111 -16.00 8.59 10.14
CA ALA A 111 -17.18 8.21 10.92
C ALA A 111 -18.33 7.66 10.08
N SER A 112 -18.49 8.15 8.84
CA SER A 112 -19.51 7.69 7.89
C SER A 112 -19.02 6.58 6.95
N TRP A 113 -17.79 6.09 7.12
CA TRP A 113 -17.25 5.01 6.32
C TRP A 113 -17.36 3.66 7.03
N ARG A 114 -17.66 2.63 6.25
CA ARG A 114 -17.71 1.24 6.67
C ARG A 114 -16.89 0.40 5.71
N CYS A 115 -16.21 -0.59 6.23
CA CYS A 115 -15.30 -1.43 5.45
C CYS A 115 -15.75 -2.89 5.47
N THR A 116 -16.19 -3.41 4.33
CA THR A 116 -16.65 -4.81 4.21
C THR A 116 -15.50 -5.80 4.43
N MET A 117 -14.24 -5.39 4.16
CA MET A 117 -13.06 -6.19 4.52
C MET A 117 -12.90 -6.31 6.05
N VAL A 118 -13.11 -5.22 6.80
CA VAL A 118 -13.08 -5.24 8.27
C VAL A 118 -14.20 -6.09 8.82
N TRP A 119 -15.40 -5.97 8.28
CA TRP A 119 -16.52 -6.83 8.65
C TRP A 119 -16.20 -8.31 8.40
N SER A 120 -15.66 -8.62 7.23
CA SER A 120 -15.22 -9.98 6.90
C SER A 120 -14.17 -10.50 7.89
N ALA A 121 -13.17 -9.67 8.21
CA ALA A 121 -12.12 -10.00 9.16
C ALA A 121 -12.65 -10.24 10.59
N TYR A 122 -13.60 -9.42 11.04
CA TYR A 122 -14.29 -9.60 12.34
C TYR A 122 -14.97 -10.98 12.44
N LEU A 123 -15.52 -11.46 11.33
CA LEU A 123 -16.15 -12.78 11.25
C LEU A 123 -15.15 -13.91 10.92
N GLY A 124 -13.86 -13.65 10.90
CA GLY A 124 -12.80 -14.65 10.63
C GLY A 124 -12.67 -15.05 9.15
N LEU A 125 -13.27 -14.28 8.22
CA LEU A 125 -13.18 -14.51 6.79
C LEU A 125 -11.87 -13.94 6.19
N PRO A 126 -11.50 -14.31 4.95
CA PRO A 126 -10.30 -13.77 4.28
C PRO A 126 -10.29 -12.24 4.14
N LEU A 127 -9.09 -11.66 3.98
CA LEU A 127 -8.89 -10.22 3.77
C LEU A 127 -8.84 -9.83 2.28
N SER A 128 -9.43 -10.60 1.40
CA SER A 128 -9.52 -10.28 -0.03
C SER A 128 -10.93 -10.49 -0.56
N LEU A 129 -11.38 -9.58 -1.42
CA LEU A 129 -12.72 -9.61 -2.01
C LEU A 129 -13.02 -10.99 -2.66
N MET A 130 -12.07 -11.48 -3.47
CA MET A 130 -12.17 -12.80 -4.11
C MET A 130 -12.23 -13.95 -3.08
N GLY A 131 -11.39 -13.87 -2.03
CA GLY A 131 -11.37 -14.92 -1.00
C GLY A 131 -12.68 -14.98 -0.21
N VAL A 132 -13.23 -13.82 0.18
CA VAL A 132 -14.54 -13.75 0.86
C VAL A 132 -15.64 -14.26 -0.04
N GLY A 133 -15.70 -13.80 -1.29
CA GLY A 133 -16.69 -14.25 -2.26
C GLY A 133 -16.66 -15.77 -2.47
N SER A 134 -15.46 -16.35 -2.55
CA SER A 134 -15.28 -17.81 -2.66
C SER A 134 -15.79 -18.56 -1.42
N VAL A 135 -15.42 -18.11 -0.21
CA VAL A 135 -15.87 -18.76 1.04
C VAL A 135 -17.38 -18.67 1.22
N LEU A 136 -18.00 -17.55 0.83
CA LEU A 136 -19.45 -17.36 0.93
C LEU A 136 -20.24 -18.02 -0.21
N GLY A 137 -19.57 -18.64 -1.19
CA GLY A 137 -20.20 -19.31 -2.33
C GLY A 137 -21.02 -18.35 -3.19
N LEU A 138 -20.51 -17.15 -3.45
CA LEU A 138 -21.20 -16.17 -4.27
C LEU A 138 -21.22 -16.61 -5.74
N GLU A 139 -22.37 -16.47 -6.42
CA GLU A 139 -22.51 -16.76 -7.86
C GLU A 139 -21.64 -15.81 -8.70
N LYS A 140 -21.69 -14.52 -8.38
CA LYS A 140 -20.81 -13.51 -8.97
C LYS A 140 -19.51 -13.44 -8.16
N GLN A 141 -18.40 -13.71 -8.81
CA GLN A 141 -17.07 -13.62 -8.21
C GLN A 141 -16.24 -12.56 -8.94
N LYS A 142 -15.19 -12.08 -8.27
CA LYS A 142 -14.21 -11.18 -8.86
C LYS A 142 -13.59 -11.79 -10.12
N LEU A 143 -13.44 -10.97 -11.17
CA LEU A 143 -12.85 -11.41 -12.43
C LEU A 143 -11.35 -11.73 -12.26
N SER A 144 -10.90 -12.84 -12.83
CA SER A 144 -9.51 -13.32 -12.72
C SER A 144 -8.51 -12.41 -13.43
N GLU A 145 -8.94 -11.78 -14.52
CA GLU A 145 -8.15 -10.88 -15.39
C GLU A 145 -7.80 -9.55 -14.71
N GLY A 146 -8.44 -9.23 -13.59
CA GLY A 146 -8.30 -7.94 -12.91
C GLY A 146 -6.86 -7.55 -12.58
N LYS A 147 -6.01 -8.51 -12.17
CA LYS A 147 -4.59 -8.22 -11.86
C LYS A 147 -3.81 -7.70 -13.06
N ASP A 148 -4.07 -8.24 -14.25
CA ASP A 148 -3.38 -7.82 -15.46
C ASP A 148 -3.93 -6.48 -15.97
N LEU A 149 -5.23 -6.22 -15.80
CA LEU A 149 -5.87 -4.93 -16.13
C LEU A 149 -5.34 -3.82 -15.21
N ILE A 150 -5.30 -4.06 -13.89
CA ILE A 150 -4.71 -3.13 -12.92
C ILE A 150 -3.25 -2.84 -13.27
N ARG A 151 -2.44 -3.88 -13.53
CA ARG A 151 -1.04 -3.67 -13.92
C ARG A 151 -0.92 -2.88 -15.21
N TYR A 152 -1.85 -3.04 -16.16
CA TYR A 152 -1.80 -2.37 -17.43
C TYR A 152 -2.19 -0.89 -17.34
N PHE A 153 -3.28 -0.56 -16.64
CA PHE A 153 -3.83 0.80 -16.59
C PHE A 153 -3.43 1.61 -15.36
N CYS A 154 -3.21 0.95 -14.21
CA CYS A 154 -3.02 1.63 -12.92
C CYS A 154 -1.55 1.87 -12.57
N THR A 155 -0.60 1.33 -13.34
CA THR A 155 0.84 1.46 -13.07
C THR A 155 1.60 1.98 -14.27
N PRO A 156 2.76 2.63 -14.07
CA PRO A 156 3.65 2.98 -15.17
C PRO A 156 4.10 1.77 -15.96
N CYS A 157 4.31 1.94 -17.27
CA CYS A 157 4.92 0.94 -18.12
C CYS A 157 6.31 1.41 -18.61
N ASN A 158 7.18 0.46 -18.95
CA ASN A 158 8.48 0.79 -19.53
C ASN A 158 8.29 1.25 -20.99
N PRO A 159 8.98 2.32 -21.39
CA PRO A 159 8.98 2.74 -22.79
C PRO A 159 9.69 1.70 -23.65
N THR A 160 9.05 1.30 -24.74
CA THR A 160 9.57 0.35 -25.73
C THR A 160 9.20 0.83 -27.14
N ILE A 161 9.90 0.32 -28.17
CA ILE A 161 9.53 0.61 -29.55
C ILE A 161 8.09 0.14 -29.84
N ALA A 162 7.72 -1.03 -29.32
CA ALA A 162 6.40 -1.62 -29.52
C ALA A 162 5.25 -0.80 -28.94
N ASN A 163 5.49 -0.05 -27.85
CA ASN A 163 4.47 0.79 -27.22
C ASN A 163 4.61 2.28 -27.61
N GLY A 164 5.44 2.62 -28.61
CA GLY A 164 5.64 3.99 -29.05
C GLY A 164 6.37 4.87 -28.05
N GLY A 165 7.16 4.28 -27.13
CA GLY A 165 7.94 5.01 -26.11
C GLY A 165 7.11 5.55 -24.93
N ARG A 166 5.85 5.14 -24.78
CA ARG A 166 4.99 5.62 -23.69
C ARG A 166 5.37 5.01 -22.35
N THR A 167 5.16 5.78 -21.30
CA THR A 167 5.41 5.39 -19.88
C THR A 167 4.12 5.05 -19.12
N ARG A 168 2.96 5.22 -19.78
CA ARG A 168 1.63 4.93 -19.22
C ARG A 168 0.72 4.41 -20.34
N ASN A 169 -0.14 3.46 -20.00
CA ASN A 169 -1.21 3.01 -20.89
C ASN A 169 -2.53 3.72 -20.49
N LYS A 170 -3.28 4.15 -21.52
CA LYS A 170 -4.56 4.82 -21.37
C LYS A 170 -5.68 4.01 -22.05
N ALA A 171 -6.92 4.45 -21.87
CA ALA A 171 -8.10 3.81 -22.44
C ALA A 171 -8.03 3.63 -23.96
N GLU A 172 -7.50 4.63 -24.67
CA GLU A 172 -7.34 4.63 -26.13
C GLU A 172 -6.26 3.66 -26.64
N ASP A 173 -5.29 3.29 -25.78
CA ASP A 173 -4.22 2.37 -26.17
C ASP A 173 -4.67 0.90 -26.28
N ALA A 174 -5.77 0.54 -25.61
CA ALA A 174 -6.32 -0.80 -25.61
C ALA A 174 -7.84 -0.77 -25.31
N PRO A 175 -8.70 -0.34 -26.25
CA PRO A 175 -10.13 -0.16 -25.99
C PRO A 175 -10.86 -1.40 -25.49
N ASP A 176 -10.51 -2.58 -26.00
CA ASP A 176 -11.14 -3.84 -25.57
C ASP A 176 -10.78 -4.19 -24.12
N LYS A 177 -9.50 -3.99 -23.74
CA LYS A 177 -9.09 -4.16 -22.33
C LYS A 177 -9.73 -3.12 -21.42
N TRP A 178 -9.94 -1.90 -21.93
CA TRP A 178 -10.62 -0.86 -21.16
C TRP A 178 -12.07 -1.22 -20.90
N ALA A 179 -12.80 -1.74 -21.87
CA ALA A 179 -14.17 -2.23 -21.69
C ALA A 179 -14.22 -3.32 -20.61
N LEU A 180 -13.30 -4.29 -20.63
CA LEU A 180 -13.17 -5.30 -19.57
C LEU A 180 -12.84 -4.69 -18.22
N PHE A 181 -12.08 -3.59 -18.19
CA PHE A 181 -11.70 -2.90 -16.95
C PHE A 181 -12.90 -2.15 -16.34
N VAL A 182 -13.77 -1.56 -17.16
CA VAL A 182 -15.06 -0.99 -16.72
C VAL A 182 -15.96 -2.09 -16.12
N ASP A 183 -16.08 -3.23 -16.80
CA ASP A 183 -16.85 -4.38 -16.30
C ASP A 183 -16.22 -4.96 -15.00
N TYR A 184 -14.91 -4.93 -14.88
CA TYR A 184 -14.19 -5.34 -13.68
C TYR A 184 -14.53 -4.45 -12.48
N ASN A 185 -14.45 -3.12 -12.61
CA ASN A 185 -14.83 -2.18 -11.55
C ASN A 185 -16.29 -2.33 -11.14
N LYS A 186 -17.20 -2.45 -12.13
CA LYS A 186 -18.62 -2.75 -11.86
C LYS A 186 -18.79 -4.04 -11.06
N ARG A 187 -18.06 -5.08 -11.43
CA ARG A 187 -18.11 -6.39 -10.77
C ARG A 187 -17.63 -6.32 -9.33
N ASP A 188 -16.60 -5.52 -9.04
CA ASP A 188 -16.06 -5.40 -7.68
C ASP A 188 -17.10 -4.76 -6.74
N VAL A 189 -17.85 -3.74 -7.19
CA VAL A 189 -18.99 -3.19 -6.42
C VAL A 189 -20.10 -4.23 -6.24
N GLU A 190 -20.48 -4.97 -7.31
CA GLU A 190 -21.53 -6.01 -7.21
C GLU A 190 -21.16 -7.11 -6.21
N VAL A 191 -19.89 -7.52 -6.18
CA VAL A 191 -19.38 -8.54 -5.25
C VAL A 191 -19.34 -8.00 -3.83
N GLU A 192 -18.90 -6.74 -3.62
CA GLU A 192 -18.94 -6.08 -2.32
C GLU A 192 -20.35 -6.03 -1.75
N MET A 193 -21.34 -5.59 -2.55
CA MET A 193 -22.73 -5.55 -2.16
C MET A 193 -23.30 -6.92 -1.81
N ALA A 194 -22.94 -7.96 -2.56
CA ALA A 194 -23.36 -9.33 -2.29
C ALA A 194 -22.76 -9.85 -0.96
N ILE A 195 -21.51 -9.51 -0.67
CA ILE A 195 -20.87 -9.82 0.62
C ILE A 195 -21.61 -9.07 1.74
N HIS A 196 -21.81 -7.76 1.60
CA HIS A 196 -22.56 -6.93 2.56
C HIS A 196 -23.92 -7.57 2.89
N GLN A 197 -24.69 -7.96 1.87
CA GLN A 197 -25.98 -8.60 2.04
C GLN A 197 -25.91 -9.94 2.78
N ARG A 198 -24.89 -10.75 2.51
CA ARG A 198 -24.67 -12.03 3.21
C ARG A 198 -24.29 -11.83 4.67
N LEU A 199 -23.45 -10.83 4.96
CA LEU A 199 -22.97 -10.52 6.29
C LEU A 199 -24.00 -9.78 7.14
N ALA A 200 -25.02 -9.16 6.56
CA ALA A 200 -26.04 -8.38 7.27
C ALA A 200 -26.74 -9.13 8.42
N ARG A 201 -26.74 -10.48 8.38
CA ARG A 201 -27.27 -11.32 9.47
C ARG A 201 -26.33 -11.38 10.70
N PHE A 202 -25.10 -10.93 10.56
CA PHE A 202 -24.06 -10.94 11.59
C PHE A 202 -23.41 -9.55 11.69
N PRO A 203 -24.17 -8.54 12.18
CA PRO A 203 -23.68 -7.16 12.19
C PRO A 203 -22.46 -6.99 13.09
N VAL A 204 -21.59 -6.10 12.70
CA VAL A 204 -20.46 -5.65 13.53
C VAL A 204 -21.02 -4.71 14.61
N PRO A 205 -20.69 -4.93 15.91
CA PRO A 205 -21.07 -4.01 16.98
C PRO A 205 -20.52 -2.61 16.77
N ASP A 206 -21.27 -1.58 17.23
CA ASP A 206 -20.85 -0.18 17.09
C ASP A 206 -19.47 0.08 17.71
N ALA A 207 -19.16 -0.51 18.86
CA ALA A 207 -17.85 -0.38 19.50
C ALA A 207 -16.69 -0.82 18.61
N VAL A 208 -16.89 -1.82 17.73
CA VAL A 208 -15.86 -2.26 16.77
C VAL A 208 -15.70 -1.25 15.63
N TRP A 209 -16.80 -0.61 15.21
CA TRP A 209 -16.73 0.49 14.25
C TRP A 209 -16.04 1.71 14.85
N ASP A 210 -16.27 2.02 16.12
CA ASP A 210 -15.59 3.11 16.83
C ASP A 210 -14.07 2.87 16.88
N GLU A 211 -13.63 1.63 17.15
CA GLU A 211 -12.22 1.25 17.09
C GLU A 211 -11.65 1.35 15.66
N TYR A 212 -12.42 0.95 14.64
CA TYR A 212 -12.02 1.12 13.25
C TYR A 212 -11.85 2.60 12.88
N HIS A 213 -12.77 3.47 13.31
CA HIS A 213 -12.67 4.91 13.06
C HIS A 213 -11.48 5.52 13.81
N LEU A 214 -11.17 5.04 15.01
CA LEU A 214 -9.98 5.42 15.76
C LEU A 214 -8.70 5.03 14.99
N ASP A 215 -8.64 3.81 14.46
CA ASP A 215 -7.53 3.36 13.58
C ASP A 215 -7.37 4.29 12.38
N GLN A 216 -8.46 4.64 11.71
CA GLN A 216 -8.42 5.59 10.59
C GLN A 216 -7.84 6.95 11.03
N GLY A 217 -8.30 7.51 12.15
CA GLY A 217 -7.78 8.76 12.69
C GLY A 217 -6.30 8.71 13.09
N ILE A 218 -5.83 7.58 13.61
CA ILE A 218 -4.40 7.36 13.91
C ILE A 218 -3.58 7.34 12.61
N ASN A 219 -4.06 6.63 11.59
CA ASN A 219 -3.41 6.55 10.28
C ASN A 219 -3.41 7.90 9.55
N ASP A 220 -4.49 8.67 9.63
CA ASP A 220 -4.62 10.01 9.04
C ASP A 220 -3.63 11.01 9.67
N ARG A 221 -3.49 10.96 10.98
CA ARG A 221 -2.52 11.80 11.72
C ARG A 221 -1.09 11.43 11.36
N GLY A 222 -0.79 10.13 11.23
CA GLY A 222 0.53 9.60 10.95
C GLY A 222 1.61 10.01 11.97
N VAL A 223 2.86 9.69 11.67
CA VAL A 223 4.03 9.95 12.53
C VAL A 223 5.03 10.82 11.78
N LEU A 224 5.50 11.89 12.42
CA LEU A 224 6.54 12.75 11.86
C LEU A 224 7.85 11.97 11.71
N VAL A 225 8.49 12.10 10.54
CA VAL A 225 9.75 11.44 10.20
C VAL A 225 10.84 12.49 10.04
N ASP A 226 11.96 12.29 10.69
CA ASP A 226 13.16 13.07 10.44
C ASP A 226 13.76 12.65 9.09
N LYS A 227 13.41 13.38 8.04
CA LYS A 227 13.87 13.10 6.67
C LYS A 227 15.37 13.23 6.51
N ASN A 228 16.02 14.13 7.28
CA ASN A 228 17.46 14.33 7.23
C ASN A 228 18.18 13.10 7.79
N LEU A 229 17.78 12.65 8.98
CA LEU A 229 18.31 11.42 9.58
C LEU A 229 18.09 10.20 8.68
N VAL A 230 16.88 10.04 8.12
CA VAL A 230 16.53 8.93 7.22
C VAL A 230 17.38 8.96 5.95
N GLY A 231 17.49 10.10 5.28
CA GLY A 231 18.27 10.25 4.05
C GLY A 231 19.76 10.00 4.28
N ASN A 232 20.31 10.52 5.37
CA ASN A 232 21.71 10.29 5.74
C ASN A 232 21.99 8.81 6.07
N ALA A 233 21.11 8.15 6.83
CA ALA A 233 21.25 6.73 7.13
C ALA A 233 21.25 5.85 5.86
N ILE A 234 20.40 6.15 4.87
CA ILE A 234 20.38 5.46 3.59
C ILE A 234 21.66 5.73 2.79
N ARG A 235 22.12 6.99 2.75
CA ARG A 235 23.34 7.38 2.07
C ARG A 235 24.57 6.69 2.67
N MET A 236 24.70 6.70 3.99
CA MET A 236 25.81 6.04 4.71
C MET A 236 25.81 4.52 4.47
N ASP A 237 24.66 3.84 4.51
CA ASP A 237 24.58 2.41 4.16
C ASP A 237 25.01 2.17 2.70
N THR A 238 24.67 3.06 1.78
CA THR A 238 25.08 2.96 0.38
C THR A 238 26.61 3.06 0.22
N LEU A 239 27.24 4.03 0.87
CA LEU A 239 28.69 4.20 0.87
C LEU A 239 29.39 2.98 1.49
N SER A 240 28.97 2.59 2.70
CA SER A 240 29.51 1.41 3.39
C SER A 240 29.38 0.14 2.54
N ARG A 241 28.24 -0.07 1.87
CA ARG A 241 28.08 -1.22 0.96
C ARG A 241 29.02 -1.16 -0.23
N GLN A 242 29.27 0.00 -0.79
CA GLN A 242 30.21 0.16 -1.90
C GLN A 242 31.64 -0.23 -1.47
N GLU A 243 32.08 0.22 -0.30
CA GLU A 243 33.39 -0.14 0.27
C GLU A 243 33.51 -1.63 0.55
N LEU A 244 32.50 -2.20 1.26
CA LEU A 244 32.47 -3.64 1.55
C LEU A 244 32.47 -4.49 0.27
N MET A 245 31.74 -4.07 -0.77
CA MET A 245 31.71 -4.74 -2.06
C MET A 245 33.05 -4.62 -2.81
N SER A 246 33.66 -3.44 -2.76
CA SER A 246 35.00 -3.23 -3.34
C SER A 246 36.06 -4.15 -2.67
N ARG A 247 36.08 -4.14 -1.34
CA ARG A 247 36.98 -4.98 -0.56
C ARG A 247 36.77 -6.47 -0.83
N MET A 248 35.50 -6.88 -0.95
CA MET A 248 35.17 -8.26 -1.25
C MET A 248 35.61 -8.68 -2.67
N ARG A 249 35.51 -7.77 -3.67
CA ARG A 249 36.05 -7.99 -5.02
C ARG A 249 37.58 -8.14 -5.03
N GLU A 250 38.29 -7.27 -4.31
CA GLU A 250 39.75 -7.34 -4.19
C GLU A 250 40.22 -8.70 -3.68
N ILE A 251 39.50 -9.30 -2.72
CA ILE A 251 39.89 -10.58 -2.12
C ILE A 251 39.48 -11.77 -2.99
N THR A 252 38.29 -11.70 -3.62
CA THR A 252 37.67 -12.86 -4.26
C THR A 252 37.74 -12.86 -5.79
N ASP A 253 38.03 -11.72 -6.40
CA ASP A 253 37.96 -11.48 -7.85
C ASP A 253 36.59 -11.82 -8.47
N LEU A 254 35.53 -11.82 -7.65
CA LEU A 254 34.17 -12.10 -8.11
C LEU A 254 33.52 -10.86 -8.78
N GLU A 255 32.87 -11.08 -9.91
CA GLU A 255 32.13 -10.04 -10.61
C GLU A 255 31.01 -9.47 -9.70
N ASN A 256 30.25 -10.34 -9.05
CA ASN A 256 29.21 -9.98 -8.11
C ASN A 256 29.38 -10.63 -6.74
N PRO A 257 30.16 -10.03 -5.82
CA PRO A 257 30.36 -10.55 -4.47
C PRO A 257 29.10 -10.65 -3.61
N ASN A 258 27.97 -10.07 -4.06
CA ASN A 258 26.68 -10.22 -3.37
C ASN A 258 25.90 -11.46 -3.83
N SER A 259 26.31 -12.10 -4.92
CA SER A 259 25.71 -13.34 -5.41
C SER A 259 26.02 -14.51 -4.49
N VAL A 260 24.95 -15.11 -3.92
CA VAL A 260 25.07 -16.28 -3.04
C VAL A 260 25.78 -17.43 -3.75
N SER A 261 25.46 -17.69 -5.02
CA SER A 261 26.08 -18.77 -5.80
C SER A 261 27.57 -18.53 -6.03
N GLN A 262 27.95 -17.32 -6.50
CA GLN A 262 29.39 -17.02 -6.75
C GLN A 262 30.21 -17.11 -5.47
N VAL A 263 29.72 -16.58 -4.34
CA VAL A 263 30.44 -16.67 -3.06
C VAL A 263 30.54 -18.10 -2.57
N LYS A 264 29.50 -18.93 -2.72
CA LYS A 264 29.58 -20.36 -2.35
C LYS A 264 30.61 -21.11 -3.20
N THR A 265 30.63 -20.88 -4.50
CA THR A 265 31.64 -21.48 -5.39
C THR A 265 33.05 -21.07 -4.98
N TRP A 266 33.31 -19.78 -4.76
CA TRP A 266 34.59 -19.28 -4.31
C TRP A 266 35.02 -19.90 -2.97
N LEU A 267 34.10 -20.04 -2.00
CA LEU A 267 34.40 -20.69 -0.71
C LEU A 267 34.79 -22.15 -0.90
N ALA A 268 34.07 -22.90 -1.73
CA ALA A 268 34.38 -24.31 -2.04
C ALA A 268 35.74 -24.45 -2.72
N ASP A 269 36.05 -23.59 -3.69
CA ASP A 269 37.35 -23.56 -4.39
C ASP A 269 38.53 -23.25 -3.44
N ASN A 270 38.22 -22.55 -2.31
CA ASN A 270 39.20 -22.25 -1.25
C ASN A 270 39.12 -23.22 -0.05
N GLY A 271 38.45 -24.36 -0.21
CA GLY A 271 38.45 -25.46 0.75
C GLY A 271 37.40 -25.35 1.86
N LEU A 272 36.40 -24.49 1.71
CA LEU A 272 35.28 -24.37 2.67
C LEU A 272 33.93 -24.58 1.98
N GLU A 273 33.34 -25.75 2.15
CA GLU A 273 31.99 -26.02 1.73
C GLU A 273 30.95 -25.53 2.74
N VAL A 274 29.92 -24.78 2.29
CA VAL A 274 28.83 -24.30 3.11
C VAL A 274 27.49 -24.59 2.45
N GLU A 275 26.52 -25.09 3.20
CA GLU A 275 25.18 -25.36 2.69
C GLU A 275 24.40 -24.05 2.44
N SER A 276 24.62 -23.04 3.28
CA SER A 276 23.93 -21.76 3.24
C SER A 276 24.84 -20.62 3.68
N LEU A 277 24.59 -19.42 3.13
CA LEU A 277 25.20 -18.16 3.59
C LEU A 277 24.29 -17.39 4.55
N GLY A 278 23.42 -18.11 5.25
CA GLY A 278 22.61 -17.56 6.33
C GLY A 278 23.46 -17.16 7.54
N LYS A 279 22.98 -16.16 8.31
CA LYS A 279 23.72 -15.61 9.46
C LYS A 279 24.23 -16.68 10.45
N LYS A 280 23.46 -17.76 10.67
CA LYS A 280 23.81 -18.85 11.58
C LYS A 280 24.98 -19.67 11.03
N ASP A 281 24.88 -20.04 9.76
CA ASP A 281 25.84 -20.93 9.09
C ASP A 281 27.17 -20.21 8.86
N VAL A 282 27.12 -18.95 8.43
CA VAL A 282 28.32 -18.09 8.32
C VAL A 282 29.02 -17.91 9.66
N LYS A 283 28.29 -17.70 10.77
CA LYS A 283 28.88 -17.59 12.11
C LYS A 283 29.50 -18.91 12.58
N ALA A 284 28.96 -20.05 12.19
CA ALA A 284 29.57 -21.35 12.49
C ALA A 284 30.83 -21.54 11.70
N ALA A 285 30.82 -21.26 10.40
CA ALA A 285 31.99 -21.39 9.51
C ALA A 285 33.17 -20.48 9.89
N LEU A 286 32.89 -19.29 10.44
CA LEU A 286 33.89 -18.33 10.90
C LEU A 286 34.83 -18.88 11.98
N LYS A 287 34.41 -19.87 12.77
CA LYS A 287 35.22 -20.37 13.90
C LYS A 287 36.48 -21.07 13.48
N ASP A 288 36.40 -21.82 12.38
CA ASP A 288 37.48 -22.74 11.95
C ASP A 288 38.02 -22.37 10.56
N ALA A 289 37.55 -21.31 9.92
CA ALA A 289 37.95 -20.88 8.60
C ALA A 289 39.36 -20.25 8.59
N PRO A 290 40.17 -20.45 7.55
CA PRO A 290 41.40 -19.70 7.31
C PRO A 290 41.16 -18.18 7.27
N ARG A 291 42.17 -17.38 7.63
CA ARG A 291 42.07 -15.93 7.80
C ARG A 291 41.43 -15.19 6.61
N GLN A 292 41.83 -15.56 5.38
CA GLN A 292 41.30 -14.96 4.15
C GLN A 292 39.80 -15.26 3.97
N ILE A 293 39.39 -16.48 4.29
CA ILE A 293 37.98 -16.88 4.24
C ILE A 293 37.21 -16.20 5.36
N GLN A 294 37.78 -16.04 6.57
CA GLN A 294 37.15 -15.31 7.65
C GLN A 294 36.81 -13.88 7.23
N GLU A 295 37.75 -13.16 6.60
CA GLU A 295 37.51 -11.78 6.13
C GLU A 295 36.33 -11.72 5.15
N VAL A 296 36.24 -12.64 4.18
CA VAL A 296 35.11 -12.69 3.22
C VAL A 296 33.79 -13.00 3.92
N LEU A 297 33.78 -13.91 4.89
CA LEU A 297 32.60 -14.24 5.66
C LEU A 297 32.12 -13.08 6.57
N GLU A 298 33.05 -12.33 7.16
CA GLU A 298 32.74 -11.11 7.94
C GLU A 298 32.16 -10.00 7.06
N LEU A 299 32.75 -9.72 5.90
CA LEU A 299 32.23 -8.80 4.91
C LEU A 299 30.82 -9.21 4.45
N ARG A 300 30.62 -10.51 4.23
CA ARG A 300 29.30 -11.06 3.88
C ARG A 300 28.25 -10.83 4.98
N LEU A 301 28.61 -11.01 6.26
CA LEU A 301 27.73 -10.73 7.39
C LEU A 301 27.34 -9.24 7.47
N GLN A 302 28.29 -8.35 7.20
CA GLN A 302 28.04 -6.91 7.18
C GLN A 302 27.10 -6.53 6.02
N LEU A 303 27.36 -7.02 4.81
CA LEU A 303 26.50 -6.81 3.64
C LEU A 303 25.08 -7.37 3.81
N ALA A 304 24.92 -8.43 4.61
CA ALA A 304 23.62 -9.05 4.88
C ALA A 304 22.76 -8.26 5.91
N LYS A 305 23.29 -7.22 6.54
CA LYS A 305 22.51 -6.38 7.47
C LYS A 305 21.36 -5.70 6.73
N SER A 306 20.17 -5.78 7.30
CA SER A 306 18.94 -5.28 6.67
C SER A 306 18.26 -4.14 7.45
N SER A 307 18.95 -3.59 8.47
CA SER A 307 18.40 -2.51 9.33
C SER A 307 18.01 -1.27 8.54
N VAL A 308 18.77 -0.93 7.50
CA VAL A 308 18.49 0.23 6.64
C VAL A 308 17.17 0.11 5.88
N LYS A 309 16.65 -1.11 5.66
CA LYS A 309 15.35 -1.32 5.01
C LYS A 309 14.20 -0.60 5.72
N LYS A 310 14.33 -0.35 7.02
CA LYS A 310 13.35 0.44 7.79
C LYS A 310 13.38 1.92 7.39
N TYR A 311 14.57 2.48 7.21
CA TYR A 311 14.73 3.85 6.71
C TYR A 311 14.23 3.99 5.28
N GLN A 312 14.51 3.03 4.40
CA GLN A 312 13.95 3.00 3.04
C GLN A 312 12.41 2.91 3.05
N ALA A 313 11.82 2.14 3.98
CA ALA A 313 10.38 2.08 4.14
C ALA A 313 9.80 3.41 4.66
N MET A 314 10.50 4.11 5.57
CA MET A 314 10.13 5.45 6.03
C MET A 314 10.17 6.46 4.87
N GLU A 315 11.25 6.47 4.08
CA GLU A 315 11.41 7.34 2.91
C GLU A 315 10.30 7.13 1.87
N ASN A 316 9.94 5.87 1.60
CA ASN A 316 8.86 5.55 0.66
C ASN A 316 7.48 5.98 1.17
N ALA A 317 7.23 5.90 2.49
CA ALA A 317 5.93 6.14 3.09
C ALA A 317 5.70 7.59 3.53
N VAL A 318 6.77 8.41 3.60
CA VAL A 318 6.66 9.79 4.08
C VAL A 318 5.94 10.66 3.06
N CYS A 319 4.89 11.32 3.50
CA CYS A 319 4.10 12.29 2.75
C CYS A 319 4.85 13.63 2.61
N SER A 320 4.34 14.53 1.78
CA SER A 320 4.97 15.82 1.50
C SER A 320 5.12 16.69 2.75
N ASP A 321 4.21 16.57 3.72
CA ASP A 321 4.26 17.27 5.01
C ASP A 321 5.22 16.64 6.04
N GLY A 322 6.00 15.63 5.65
CA GLY A 322 6.97 14.96 6.50
C GLY A 322 6.41 13.87 7.41
N ARG A 323 5.13 13.52 7.29
CA ARG A 323 4.53 12.47 8.11
C ARG A 323 4.39 11.16 7.31
N ALA A 324 4.73 10.04 7.92
CA ALA A 324 4.42 8.71 7.38
C ALA A 324 3.03 8.28 7.90
N ARG A 325 2.17 7.82 6.99
CA ARG A 325 0.78 7.50 7.25
C ARG A 325 0.43 6.07 6.80
N GLY A 326 -0.73 5.56 7.25
CA GLY A 326 -1.17 4.22 6.88
C GLY A 326 -0.28 3.11 7.48
N MET A 327 0.24 3.31 8.67
CA MET A 327 1.19 2.43 9.32
C MET A 327 0.53 1.24 10.02
N PHE A 328 -0.78 1.26 10.17
CA PHE A 328 -1.55 0.23 10.85
C PHE A 328 -2.73 -0.23 10.00
N GLN A 329 -3.13 -1.47 10.20
CA GLN A 329 -4.36 -2.04 9.65
C GLN A 329 -5.16 -2.68 10.78
N PHE A 330 -6.34 -2.15 11.01
CA PHE A 330 -7.32 -2.73 11.92
C PHE A 330 -7.70 -4.14 11.48
N TYR A 331 -7.77 -5.09 12.40
CA TYR A 331 -7.97 -6.53 12.11
C TYR A 331 -7.00 -7.12 11.08
N GLY A 332 -5.85 -6.49 10.85
CA GLY A 332 -4.87 -6.95 9.85
C GLY A 332 -4.23 -8.31 10.15
N ALA A 333 -4.27 -8.77 11.39
CA ALA A 333 -3.95 -10.13 11.81
C ALA A 333 -5.26 -10.91 12.03
N ASN A 334 -5.98 -11.24 10.96
CA ASN A 334 -7.35 -11.73 10.95
C ASN A 334 -7.62 -12.95 11.86
N ARG A 335 -6.65 -13.84 12.08
CA ARG A 335 -6.80 -15.00 12.98
C ARG A 335 -6.98 -14.62 14.44
N THR A 336 -6.52 -13.44 14.84
CA THR A 336 -6.49 -12.99 16.25
C THR A 336 -7.19 -11.66 16.48
N GLY A 337 -7.69 -11.00 15.44
CA GLY A 337 -8.31 -9.68 15.51
C GLY A 337 -7.37 -8.52 15.90
N ARG A 338 -6.05 -8.77 15.90
CA ARG A 338 -5.07 -7.73 16.28
C ARG A 338 -4.80 -6.78 15.13
N TRP A 339 -4.38 -5.56 15.47
CA TRP A 339 -3.75 -4.66 14.51
C TRP A 339 -2.52 -5.31 13.87
N ALA A 340 -2.35 -5.12 12.58
CA ALA A 340 -1.11 -5.44 11.89
C ALA A 340 -0.37 -4.16 11.51
N GLY A 341 0.96 -4.14 11.67
CA GLY A 341 1.79 -3.08 11.13
C GLY A 341 1.90 -3.18 9.62
N ARG A 342 1.94 -2.03 8.99
CA ARG A 342 2.14 -1.86 7.54
C ARG A 342 3.37 -1.00 7.29
N LEU A 343 3.88 -1.02 6.07
CA LEU A 343 5.01 -0.19 5.62
C LEU A 343 6.23 -0.34 6.52
N VAL A 344 6.45 0.62 7.41
CA VAL A 344 7.60 0.61 8.35
C VAL A 344 7.50 -0.52 9.37
N GLN A 345 6.29 -0.99 9.71
CA GLN A 345 6.04 -1.98 10.75
C GLN A 345 6.73 -1.58 12.07
N MET A 346 6.27 -0.49 12.67
CA MET A 346 6.89 0.14 13.85
C MET A 346 7.06 -0.81 15.04
N GLN A 347 6.13 -1.75 15.22
CA GLN A 347 6.20 -2.77 16.29
C GLN A 347 7.38 -3.75 16.10
N ASN A 348 7.99 -3.80 14.90
CA ASN A 348 9.14 -4.64 14.57
C ASN A 348 10.43 -3.83 14.39
N LEU A 349 10.50 -2.61 14.96
CA LEU A 349 11.76 -1.88 14.99
C LEU A 349 12.75 -2.63 15.88
N PRO A 350 14.04 -2.71 15.48
CA PRO A 350 15.04 -3.41 16.31
C PRO A 350 15.19 -2.71 17.65
N GLN A 351 15.37 -3.52 18.69
CA GLN A 351 15.73 -3.01 20.00
C GLN A 351 17.14 -2.42 19.94
N ASN A 352 17.30 -1.27 20.54
CA ASN A 352 18.58 -0.58 20.58
C ASN A 352 19.43 -1.03 21.79
N HIS A 353 20.69 -1.32 21.54
CA HIS A 353 21.66 -1.74 22.53
C HIS A 353 22.90 -0.82 22.58
N LEU A 354 22.84 0.36 21.91
CA LEU A 354 23.92 1.34 21.98
C LEU A 354 23.86 2.08 23.32
N GLU A 355 25.01 2.20 24.00
CA GLU A 355 25.12 2.91 25.27
C GLU A 355 24.82 4.42 25.07
N ASP A 356 25.34 5.02 24.00
CA ASP A 356 25.09 6.42 23.64
C ASP A 356 24.34 6.53 22.29
N LEU A 357 23.02 6.41 22.39
CA LEU A 357 22.14 6.58 21.23
C LEU A 357 22.07 8.05 20.76
N GLY A 358 22.27 9.01 21.67
CA GLY A 358 22.23 10.44 21.37
C GLY A 358 23.34 10.80 20.39
N THR A 359 24.57 10.46 20.74
CA THR A 359 25.75 10.68 19.88
C THR A 359 25.62 9.94 18.54
N ALA A 360 25.20 8.67 18.55
CA ALA A 360 25.01 7.92 17.33
C ALA A 360 23.99 8.58 16.36
N ARG A 361 22.87 9.10 16.89
CA ARG A 361 21.89 9.86 16.09
C ARG A 361 22.47 11.20 15.58
N ALA A 362 23.24 11.90 16.39
CA ALA A 362 23.88 13.15 15.99
C ALA A 362 24.88 12.92 14.84
N LEU A 363 25.70 11.87 14.91
CA LEU A 363 26.63 11.49 13.84
C LEU A 363 25.90 11.14 12.54
N VAL A 364 24.86 10.32 12.58
CA VAL A 364 24.05 10.05 11.40
C VAL A 364 23.34 11.31 10.91
N GLY A 365 22.83 12.14 11.83
CA GLY A 365 22.17 13.40 11.50
C GLY A 365 23.10 14.44 10.84
N SER A 366 24.41 14.46 11.18
CA SER A 366 25.41 15.31 10.53
C SER A 366 25.65 14.94 9.07
N GLY A 367 25.45 13.65 8.73
CA GLY A 367 25.73 13.12 7.41
C GLY A 367 27.23 12.95 7.11
N ASP A 368 28.07 13.08 8.11
CA ASP A 368 29.51 12.84 7.99
C ASP A 368 29.77 11.32 8.10
N TYR A 369 30.22 10.71 7.02
CA TYR A 369 30.46 9.27 6.95
C TYR A 369 31.77 8.87 7.60
N GLU A 370 32.74 9.78 7.64
CA GLU A 370 34.07 9.54 8.19
C GLU A 370 34.15 9.75 9.71
N ALA A 371 33.13 10.39 10.32
CA ALA A 371 33.04 10.65 11.74
C ALA A 371 32.51 9.41 12.52
#